data_54ee472c32ed323abfe835dffa5a547c
#
_entry.id   54ee472c32ed323abfe835dffa5a547c
#
_cell.length_a   1.000
_cell.length_b   1.000
_cell.length_c   1.000
_cell.angle_alpha   90.00
_cell.angle_beta   90.00
_cell.angle_gamma   90.00
#
_symmetry.space_group_name_H-M   'P 1'
#
loop_
_entity.id
_entity.type
_entity.pdbx_description
1 polymer ?
#
loop_
_entity_poly.entity_id
_entity_poly.type
_entity_poly.pdbx_seq_one_letter_code
_entity_poly.pdbx_strand_id
1 'polypeptide(L)'
;MRVALRTQQIIAHESGVTNTADPLAGSYYVEALTCEMEEKAIDYIQKIDDMGGAIPAIEKGFFQKEIADSAYRYQREIDEKKRVIVGVNDYTIAEGKCPIEILRIEPKVETAQVASLRKLKRERDNRKVKEVLDKLHYSAEKDENLMPTIIEAVKAYVSLGEITEVLRMVYGEYKELIVI
;
A
#
# COMPACT_ATOMS: atom_id res chain seq x y z
N MET A 1 -29.03 18.03 -10.31
CA MET A 1 -28.33 18.93 -11.23
C MET A 1 -26.83 18.99 -10.97
N ARG A 2 -26.35 19.33 -9.74
CA ARG A 2 -24.90 19.46 -9.41
C ARG A 2 -24.08 18.20 -9.70
N VAL A 3 -24.55 17.02 -9.31
CA VAL A 3 -23.85 15.73 -9.54
C VAL A 3 -23.63 15.50 -11.04
N ALA A 4 -24.67 15.66 -11.86
CA ALA A 4 -24.57 15.47 -13.32
C ALA A 4 -23.55 16.43 -13.95
N LEU A 5 -23.57 17.71 -13.56
CA LEU A 5 -22.61 18.69 -14.07
C LEU A 5 -21.17 18.35 -13.66
N ARG A 6 -20.94 17.95 -12.40
CA ARG A 6 -19.61 17.56 -11.93
C ARG A 6 -19.10 16.30 -12.62
N THR A 7 -19.96 15.32 -12.88
CA THR A 7 -19.60 14.14 -13.67
C THR A 7 -19.09 14.51 -15.05
N GLN A 8 -19.76 15.43 -15.75
CA GLN A 8 -19.28 15.89 -17.05
C GLN A 8 -17.92 16.62 -16.96
N GLN A 9 -17.71 17.45 -15.94
CA GLN A 9 -16.45 18.15 -15.73
C GLN A 9 -15.31 17.17 -15.42
N ILE A 10 -15.53 16.15 -14.61
CA ILE A 10 -14.55 15.08 -14.32
C ILE A 10 -14.18 14.34 -15.61
N ILE A 11 -15.17 13.95 -16.41
CA ILE A 11 -14.92 13.30 -17.71
C ILE A 11 -14.08 14.20 -18.61
N ALA A 12 -14.40 15.49 -18.68
CA ALA A 12 -13.71 16.43 -19.55
C ALA A 12 -12.25 16.70 -19.12
N HIS A 13 -11.97 16.79 -17.82
CA HIS A 13 -10.66 17.25 -17.30
C HIS A 13 -9.76 16.14 -16.78
N GLU A 14 -10.31 15.02 -16.33
CA GLU A 14 -9.54 13.99 -15.60
C GLU A 14 -9.41 12.66 -16.37
N SER A 15 -10.29 12.38 -17.34
CA SER A 15 -10.29 11.09 -18.05
C SER A 15 -9.37 11.03 -19.28
N GLY A 16 -9.03 12.17 -19.85
CA GLY A 16 -8.26 12.25 -21.10
C GLY A 16 -9.05 11.93 -22.37
N VAL A 17 -10.33 11.52 -22.29
CA VAL A 17 -11.13 11.16 -23.49
C VAL A 17 -11.36 12.33 -24.43
N THR A 18 -11.20 13.58 -23.97
CA THR A 18 -11.32 14.78 -24.79
C THR A 18 -10.07 15.11 -25.60
N ASN A 19 -8.94 14.38 -25.38
CA ASN A 19 -7.68 14.62 -26.08
C ASN A 19 -7.69 14.11 -27.52
N THR A 20 -8.65 13.26 -27.89
CA THR A 20 -8.80 12.69 -29.23
C THR A 20 -10.27 12.58 -29.62
N ALA A 21 -10.54 12.58 -30.92
CA ALA A 21 -11.89 12.38 -31.46
C ALA A 21 -12.38 10.92 -31.32
N ASP A 22 -11.44 9.96 -31.25
CA ASP A 22 -11.72 8.54 -31.05
C ASP A 22 -10.87 8.02 -29.86
N PRO A 23 -11.43 7.97 -28.63
CA PRO A 23 -10.72 7.53 -27.44
C PRO A 23 -10.67 6.00 -27.28
N LEU A 24 -11.27 5.24 -28.20
CA LEU A 24 -11.27 3.79 -28.17
C LEU A 24 -10.06 3.20 -28.89
N ALA A 25 -9.78 1.92 -28.64
CA ALA A 25 -8.71 1.18 -29.31
C ALA A 25 -8.88 1.18 -30.84
N GLY A 26 -7.73 1.17 -31.57
CA GLY A 26 -7.71 1.19 -33.03
C GLY A 26 -7.59 2.60 -33.64
N SER A 27 -7.72 3.67 -32.87
CA SER A 27 -7.39 5.02 -33.34
C SER A 27 -5.87 5.23 -33.39
N TYR A 28 -5.37 5.97 -34.37
CA TYR A 28 -3.93 6.24 -34.52
C TYR A 28 -3.30 6.83 -33.27
N TYR A 29 -4.04 7.72 -32.59
CA TYR A 29 -3.56 8.35 -31.35
C TYR A 29 -3.43 7.35 -30.20
N VAL A 30 -4.46 6.52 -29.97
CA VAL A 30 -4.45 5.54 -28.89
C VAL A 30 -3.42 4.45 -29.15
N GLU A 31 -3.29 3.99 -30.38
CA GLU A 31 -2.27 2.99 -30.77
C GLU A 31 -0.84 3.54 -30.58
N ALA A 32 -0.60 4.81 -30.99
CA ALA A 32 0.70 5.46 -30.77
C ALA A 32 1.04 5.60 -29.26
N LEU A 33 0.06 5.99 -28.43
CA LEU A 33 0.25 6.05 -26.97
C LEU A 33 0.51 4.66 -26.36
N THR A 34 -0.14 3.63 -26.89
CA THR A 34 0.07 2.24 -26.44
C THR A 34 1.49 1.79 -26.72
N CYS A 35 1.99 2.01 -27.94
CA CYS A 35 3.37 1.70 -28.29
C CYS A 35 4.37 2.50 -27.43
N GLU A 36 4.14 3.80 -27.24
CA GLU A 36 5.01 4.64 -26.40
C GLU A 36 5.05 4.14 -24.95
N MET A 37 3.90 3.70 -24.40
CA MET A 37 3.82 3.16 -23.05
C MET A 37 4.55 1.82 -22.94
N GLU A 38 4.42 0.95 -23.94
CA GLU A 38 5.14 -0.32 -24.02
C GLU A 38 6.64 -0.08 -24.03
N GLU A 39 7.16 0.79 -24.91
CA GLU A 39 8.58 1.14 -24.98
C GLU A 39 9.09 1.65 -23.63
N LYS A 40 8.40 2.58 -22.99
CA LYS A 40 8.78 3.10 -21.67
C LYS A 40 8.76 2.03 -20.57
N ALA A 41 7.80 1.11 -20.61
CA ALA A 41 7.75 0.00 -19.67
C ALA A 41 8.95 -0.97 -19.86
N ILE A 42 9.30 -1.28 -21.09
CA ILE A 42 10.47 -2.11 -21.42
C ILE A 42 11.75 -1.41 -20.95
N ASP A 43 11.89 -0.10 -21.17
CA ASP A 43 13.04 0.69 -20.69
C ASP A 43 13.18 0.63 -19.16
N TYR A 44 12.08 0.69 -18.43
CA TYR A 44 12.12 0.54 -16.96
C TYR A 44 12.52 -0.86 -16.52
N ILE A 45 12.00 -1.89 -17.19
CA ILE A 45 12.38 -3.29 -16.93
C ILE A 45 13.88 -3.46 -17.15
N GLN A 46 14.41 -2.99 -18.28
CA GLN A 46 15.84 -3.08 -18.59
C GLN A 46 16.70 -2.35 -17.56
N LYS A 47 16.31 -1.15 -17.12
CA LYS A 47 17.02 -0.42 -16.05
C LYS A 47 17.07 -1.21 -14.74
N ILE A 48 15.98 -1.88 -14.39
CA ILE A 48 15.90 -2.70 -13.18
C ILE A 48 16.80 -3.93 -13.31
N ASP A 49 16.81 -4.58 -14.47
CA ASP A 49 17.66 -5.73 -14.75
C ASP A 49 19.15 -5.36 -14.72
N ASP A 50 19.52 -4.21 -15.30
CA ASP A 50 20.90 -3.68 -15.28
C ASP A 50 21.37 -3.35 -13.85
N MET A 51 20.46 -3.05 -12.92
CA MET A 51 20.78 -2.87 -11.50
C MET A 51 20.98 -4.17 -10.72
N GLY A 52 20.72 -5.32 -11.36
CA GLY A 52 20.79 -6.65 -10.76
C GLY A 52 19.43 -7.23 -10.35
N GLY A 53 18.34 -6.67 -10.90
CA GLY A 53 16.97 -7.08 -10.63
C GLY A 53 16.24 -6.25 -9.59
N ALA A 54 15.02 -6.66 -9.26
CA ALA A 54 14.11 -5.87 -8.41
C ALA A 54 14.62 -5.68 -6.97
N ILE A 55 15.24 -6.69 -6.35
CA ILE A 55 15.71 -6.60 -4.97
C ILE A 55 16.81 -5.54 -4.82
N PRO A 56 17.92 -5.56 -5.60
CA PRO A 56 18.93 -4.50 -5.55
C PRO A 56 18.39 -3.12 -5.91
N ALA A 57 17.39 -3.02 -6.79
CA ALA A 57 16.75 -1.75 -7.12
C ALA A 57 15.96 -1.18 -5.93
N ILE A 58 15.25 -2.03 -5.16
CA ILE A 58 14.57 -1.64 -3.92
C ILE A 58 15.59 -1.17 -2.87
N GLU A 59 16.66 -1.95 -2.66
CA GLU A 59 17.71 -1.63 -1.70
C GLU A 59 18.42 -0.30 -2.01
N LYS A 60 18.57 0.04 -3.30
CA LYS A 60 19.12 1.33 -3.76
C LYS A 60 18.11 2.48 -3.73
N GLY A 61 16.83 2.21 -3.37
CA GLY A 61 15.78 3.23 -3.33
C GLY A 61 15.31 3.73 -4.70
N PHE A 62 15.58 2.99 -5.78
CA PHE A 62 15.24 3.39 -7.15
C PHE A 62 13.73 3.65 -7.32
N PHE A 63 12.89 2.71 -6.89
CA PHE A 63 11.44 2.84 -7.02
C PHE A 63 10.89 4.01 -6.20
N GLN A 64 11.39 4.18 -4.97
CA GLN A 64 10.98 5.26 -4.09
C GLN A 64 11.30 6.63 -4.69
N LYS A 65 12.47 6.77 -5.29
CA LYS A 65 12.89 7.99 -5.97
C LYS A 65 12.01 8.30 -7.19
N GLU A 66 11.79 7.33 -8.08
CA GLU A 66 10.94 7.50 -9.27
C GLU A 66 9.50 7.90 -8.88
N ILE A 67 8.96 7.27 -7.83
CA ILE A 67 7.62 7.61 -7.31
C ILE A 67 7.61 9.03 -6.74
N ALA A 68 8.61 9.40 -5.94
CA ALA A 68 8.71 10.73 -5.34
C ALA A 68 8.84 11.82 -6.41
N ASP A 69 9.69 11.62 -7.40
CA ASP A 69 9.89 12.55 -8.52
C ASP A 69 8.61 12.70 -9.36
N SER A 70 7.88 11.60 -9.58
CA SER A 70 6.60 11.61 -10.29
C SER A 70 5.52 12.34 -9.49
N ALA A 71 5.41 12.07 -8.19
CA ALA A 71 4.46 12.72 -7.30
C ALA A 71 4.72 14.23 -7.20
N TYR A 72 5.98 14.63 -7.12
CA TYR A 72 6.37 16.05 -7.10
C TYR A 72 5.96 16.76 -8.39
N ARG A 73 6.23 16.18 -9.57
CA ARG A 73 5.81 16.75 -10.86
C ARG A 73 4.30 16.86 -10.95
N TYR A 74 3.58 15.81 -10.54
CA TYR A 74 2.12 15.79 -10.53
C TYR A 74 1.55 16.90 -9.63
N GLN A 75 2.08 17.07 -8.43
CA GLN A 75 1.65 18.14 -7.52
C GLN A 75 1.91 19.53 -8.10
N ARG A 76 3.08 19.73 -8.72
CA ARG A 76 3.39 20.99 -9.40
C ARG A 76 2.40 21.33 -10.51
N GLU A 77 2.01 20.34 -11.32
CA GLU A 77 1.01 20.55 -12.38
C GLU A 77 -0.35 20.98 -11.81
N ILE A 78 -0.75 20.44 -10.64
CA ILE A 78 -1.96 20.85 -9.94
C ILE A 78 -1.84 22.29 -9.42
N ASP A 79 -0.73 22.62 -8.78
CA ASP A 79 -0.49 23.94 -8.19
C ASP A 79 -0.41 25.04 -9.27
N GLU A 80 0.23 24.73 -10.40
CA GLU A 80 0.33 25.61 -11.57
C GLU A 80 -0.95 25.62 -12.42
N LYS A 81 -2.00 24.88 -12.05
CA LYS A 81 -3.26 24.71 -12.80
C LYS A 81 -3.09 24.17 -14.23
N LYS A 82 -1.98 23.51 -14.52
CA LYS A 82 -1.77 22.76 -15.76
C LYS A 82 -2.62 21.49 -15.79
N ARG A 83 -2.89 20.94 -14.62
CA ARG A 83 -3.78 19.80 -14.41
C ARG A 83 -4.96 20.23 -13.53
N VAL A 84 -6.16 20.04 -14.05
CA VAL A 84 -7.38 20.38 -13.32
C VAL A 84 -7.93 19.14 -12.63
N ILE A 85 -8.08 19.21 -11.30
CA ILE A 85 -8.79 18.24 -10.49
C ILE A 85 -10.07 18.92 -9.98
N VAL A 86 -11.21 18.43 -10.44
CA VAL A 86 -12.51 19.04 -10.19
C VAL A 86 -12.85 19.05 -8.70
N GLY A 87 -13.09 20.23 -8.15
CA GLY A 87 -13.38 20.44 -6.74
C GLY A 87 -12.16 20.52 -5.82
N VAL A 88 -10.94 20.42 -6.38
CA VAL A 88 -9.68 20.56 -5.66
C VAL A 88 -8.99 21.88 -6.01
N ASN A 89 -8.51 22.03 -7.24
CA ASN A 89 -7.83 23.25 -7.69
C ASN A 89 -8.66 24.11 -8.67
N ASP A 90 -9.78 23.56 -9.15
CA ASP A 90 -10.79 24.28 -9.93
C ASP A 90 -12.20 23.75 -9.62
N TYR A 91 -13.23 24.49 -10.04
CA TYR A 91 -14.65 24.18 -9.76
C TYR A 91 -14.94 23.94 -8.29
N THR A 92 -14.21 24.59 -7.39
CA THR A 92 -14.40 24.50 -5.94
C THR A 92 -15.73 25.11 -5.50
N ILE A 93 -16.25 24.66 -4.39
CA ILE A 93 -17.46 25.21 -3.77
C ILE A 93 -17.04 25.70 -2.39
N ALA A 94 -17.49 26.90 -2.01
CA ALA A 94 -17.32 27.35 -0.65
C ALA A 94 -17.93 26.29 0.31
N GLU A 95 -17.07 25.62 1.07
CA GLU A 95 -17.47 24.56 1.96
C GLU A 95 -18.36 25.11 3.08
N GLY A 96 -19.66 24.85 3.00
CA GLY A 96 -20.47 24.77 4.19
C GLY A 96 -19.97 23.59 5.02
N LYS A 97 -19.85 23.76 6.32
CA LYS A 97 -19.49 22.67 7.23
C LYS A 97 -20.39 21.46 7.01
N CYS A 98 -19.98 20.54 6.15
CA CYS A 98 -20.60 19.24 6.07
C CYS A 98 -19.83 18.34 7.04
N PRO A 99 -20.37 18.04 8.24
CA PRO A 99 -19.69 17.17 9.18
C PRO A 99 -19.68 15.77 8.57
N ILE A 100 -18.51 15.37 8.08
CA ILE A 100 -18.28 13.96 7.73
C ILE A 100 -18.20 13.21 9.05
N GLU A 101 -19.10 12.27 9.30
CA GLU A 101 -18.99 11.35 10.41
C GLU A 101 -17.73 10.52 10.28
N ILE A 102 -16.72 10.83 11.09
CA ILE A 102 -15.50 10.03 11.17
C ILE A 102 -15.77 8.86 12.11
N LEU A 103 -15.57 7.63 11.64
CA LEU A 103 -15.63 6.45 12.49
C LEU A 103 -14.62 6.58 13.64
N ARG A 104 -15.14 6.65 14.88
CA ARG A 104 -14.32 6.64 16.08
C ARG A 104 -14.49 5.30 16.78
N ILE A 105 -13.38 4.60 16.98
CA ILE A 105 -13.38 3.37 17.78
C ILE A 105 -13.56 3.79 19.25
N GLU A 106 -14.63 3.29 19.86
CA GLU A 106 -14.90 3.59 21.28
C GLU A 106 -13.82 2.97 22.18
N PRO A 107 -13.28 3.71 23.16
CA PRO A 107 -12.24 3.21 24.07
C PRO A 107 -12.62 1.90 24.80
N LYS A 108 -13.92 1.67 24.97
CA LYS A 108 -14.41 0.41 25.58
C LYS A 108 -14.06 -0.82 24.76
N VAL A 109 -13.95 -0.72 23.42
CA VAL A 109 -13.61 -1.84 22.53
C VAL A 109 -12.17 -2.26 22.78
N GLU A 110 -11.24 -1.29 22.84
CA GLU A 110 -9.84 -1.54 23.17
C GLU A 110 -9.71 -2.17 24.56
N THR A 111 -10.35 -1.58 25.58
CA THR A 111 -10.32 -2.07 26.96
C THR A 111 -10.82 -3.52 27.04
N ALA A 112 -11.93 -3.83 26.36
CA ALA A 112 -12.50 -5.18 26.33
C ALA A 112 -11.54 -6.18 25.65
N GLN A 113 -10.92 -5.81 24.53
CA GLN A 113 -9.97 -6.64 23.81
C GLN A 113 -8.71 -6.93 24.63
N VAL A 114 -8.15 -5.90 25.27
CA VAL A 114 -6.99 -6.05 26.16
C VAL A 114 -7.32 -6.96 27.36
N ALA A 115 -8.49 -6.79 27.95
CA ALA A 115 -8.94 -7.64 29.06
C ALA A 115 -9.10 -9.11 28.62
N SER A 116 -9.70 -9.35 27.45
CA SER A 116 -9.85 -10.68 26.87
C SER A 116 -8.51 -11.36 26.60
N LEU A 117 -7.56 -10.63 25.99
CA LEU A 117 -6.22 -11.14 25.73
C LEU A 117 -5.46 -11.46 27.02
N ARG A 118 -5.54 -10.62 28.03
CA ARG A 118 -4.93 -10.87 29.34
C ARG A 118 -5.52 -12.10 30.03
N LYS A 119 -6.83 -12.30 29.89
CA LYS A 119 -7.51 -13.49 30.41
C LYS A 119 -7.00 -14.75 29.70
N LEU A 120 -6.98 -14.74 28.37
CA LEU A 120 -6.47 -15.84 27.56
C LEU A 120 -5.05 -16.23 27.96
N LYS A 121 -4.13 -15.28 28.08
CA LYS A 121 -2.71 -15.51 28.46
C LYS A 121 -2.56 -16.11 29.88
N ARG A 122 -3.52 -15.88 30.79
CA ARG A 122 -3.52 -16.48 32.13
C ARG A 122 -4.06 -17.90 32.13
N GLU A 123 -5.07 -18.19 31.28
CA GLU A 123 -5.83 -19.45 31.31
C GLU A 123 -5.24 -20.53 30.39
N ARG A 124 -4.45 -20.15 29.38
CA ARG A 124 -3.81 -21.08 28.43
C ARG A 124 -2.63 -21.84 29.05
N ASP A 125 -2.26 -22.95 28.44
CA ASP A 125 -1.06 -23.69 28.77
C ASP A 125 0.22 -22.97 28.31
N ASN A 126 0.82 -22.20 29.21
CA ASN A 126 2.00 -21.39 28.88
C ASN A 126 3.27 -22.27 28.69
N ARG A 127 3.31 -23.50 29.16
CA ARG A 127 4.41 -24.43 28.87
C ARG A 127 4.38 -24.84 27.40
N LYS A 128 3.20 -25.27 26.95
CA LYS A 128 2.98 -25.59 25.51
C LYS A 128 3.22 -24.40 24.58
N VAL A 129 2.81 -23.21 25.00
CA VAL A 129 3.10 -21.98 24.25
C VAL A 129 4.59 -21.78 24.04
N LYS A 130 5.39 -21.95 25.12
CA LYS A 130 6.84 -21.81 25.03
C LYS A 130 7.44 -22.84 24.09
N GLU A 131 7.07 -24.14 24.25
CA GLU A 131 7.57 -25.23 23.40
C GLU A 131 7.32 -24.96 21.91
N VAL A 132 6.13 -24.45 21.56
CA VAL A 132 5.79 -24.15 20.16
C VAL A 132 6.50 -22.88 19.64
N LEU A 133 6.71 -21.87 20.48
CA LEU A 133 7.48 -20.68 20.10
C LEU A 133 8.96 -21.02 19.89
N ASP A 134 9.55 -21.86 20.74
CA ASP A 134 10.92 -22.35 20.55
C ASP A 134 11.06 -23.16 19.26
N LYS A 135 10.06 -24.00 18.93
CA LYS A 135 9.99 -24.72 17.66
C LYS A 135 9.87 -23.76 16.46
N LEU A 136 9.05 -22.71 16.59
CA LEU A 136 8.90 -21.69 15.53
C LEU A 136 10.22 -20.96 15.27
N HIS A 137 10.92 -20.57 16.33
CA HIS A 137 12.23 -19.95 16.25
C HIS A 137 13.23 -20.85 15.51
N TYR A 138 13.31 -22.11 15.89
CA TYR A 138 14.19 -23.10 15.24
C TYR A 138 13.88 -23.27 13.75
N SER A 139 12.59 -23.44 13.40
CA SER A 139 12.18 -23.58 12.00
C SER A 139 12.48 -22.31 11.18
N ALA A 140 12.36 -21.12 11.79
CA ALA A 140 12.69 -19.87 11.15
C ALA A 140 14.20 -19.73 10.89
N GLU A 141 15.06 -20.13 11.85
CA GLU A 141 16.52 -20.13 11.66
C GLU A 141 16.98 -21.11 10.57
N LYS A 142 16.24 -22.18 10.34
CA LYS A 142 16.54 -23.22 9.34
C LYS A 142 15.91 -22.97 7.99
N ASP A 143 15.20 -21.85 7.83
CA ASP A 143 14.46 -21.51 6.60
C ASP A 143 13.47 -22.62 6.16
N GLU A 144 12.86 -23.30 7.14
CA GLU A 144 11.84 -24.31 6.91
C GLU A 144 10.47 -23.70 6.68
N ASN A 145 9.51 -24.49 6.17
CA ASN A 145 8.13 -24.05 6.05
C ASN A 145 7.51 -23.77 7.43
N LEU A 146 7.25 -22.51 7.73
CA LEU A 146 6.75 -22.06 9.03
C LEU A 146 5.26 -22.34 9.25
N MET A 147 4.47 -22.57 8.19
CA MET A 147 3.01 -22.69 8.30
C MET A 147 2.54 -23.80 9.23
N PRO A 148 3.11 -25.03 9.22
CA PRO A 148 2.71 -26.06 10.17
C PRO A 148 2.90 -25.65 11.63
N THR A 149 4.03 -25.02 11.94
CA THR A 149 4.37 -24.57 13.31
C THR A 149 3.52 -23.38 13.73
N ILE A 150 3.20 -22.45 12.82
CA ILE A 150 2.26 -21.34 13.08
C ILE A 150 0.86 -21.88 13.40
N ILE A 151 0.40 -22.92 12.69
CA ILE A 151 -0.89 -23.56 12.98
C ILE A 151 -0.88 -24.22 14.37
N GLU A 152 0.21 -24.87 14.76
CA GLU A 152 0.38 -25.41 16.11
C GLU A 152 0.35 -24.30 17.17
N ALA A 153 1.01 -23.16 16.91
CA ALA A 153 1.02 -22.00 17.78
C ALA A 153 -0.39 -21.42 17.98
N VAL A 154 -1.16 -21.26 16.91
CA VAL A 154 -2.55 -20.81 17.00
C VAL A 154 -3.41 -21.78 17.81
N LYS A 155 -3.27 -23.09 17.63
CA LYS A 155 -3.96 -24.12 18.41
C LYS A 155 -3.58 -24.10 19.89
N ALA A 156 -2.36 -23.67 20.22
CA ALA A 156 -1.90 -23.47 21.59
C ALA A 156 -2.28 -22.10 22.19
N TYR A 157 -3.08 -21.30 21.47
CA TYR A 157 -3.48 -19.94 21.84
C TYR A 157 -2.30 -18.97 21.98
N VAL A 158 -1.27 -19.12 21.17
CA VAL A 158 -0.22 -18.11 21.01
C VAL A 158 -0.82 -16.88 20.34
N SER A 159 -0.55 -15.70 20.87
CA SER A 159 -1.04 -14.47 20.28
C SER A 159 -0.22 -14.07 19.04
N LEU A 160 -0.83 -13.31 18.14
CA LEU A 160 -0.16 -12.79 16.95
C LEU A 160 1.14 -12.04 17.31
N GLY A 161 1.11 -11.22 18.37
CA GLY A 161 2.30 -10.48 18.81
C GLY A 161 3.45 -11.40 19.25
N GLU A 162 3.16 -12.54 19.90
CA GLU A 162 4.19 -13.50 20.28
C GLU A 162 4.79 -14.22 19.07
N ILE A 163 3.97 -14.58 18.06
CA ILE A 163 4.45 -15.16 16.81
C ILE A 163 5.35 -14.17 16.06
N THR A 164 4.87 -12.93 15.89
CA THR A 164 5.62 -11.90 15.16
C THR A 164 6.91 -11.51 15.88
N GLU A 165 6.94 -11.54 17.22
CA GLU A 165 8.16 -11.25 17.98
C GLU A 165 9.25 -12.30 17.71
N VAL A 166 8.90 -13.59 17.67
CA VAL A 166 9.84 -14.65 17.29
C VAL A 166 10.39 -14.43 15.88
N LEU A 167 9.52 -14.11 14.93
CA LEU A 167 9.95 -13.85 13.55
C LEU A 167 10.82 -12.60 13.45
N ARG A 168 10.53 -11.58 14.24
CA ARG A 168 11.34 -10.34 14.33
C ARG A 168 12.75 -10.63 14.87
N MET A 169 12.88 -11.52 15.85
CA MET A 169 14.19 -11.90 16.38
C MET A 169 15.07 -12.57 15.33
N VAL A 170 14.49 -13.37 14.44
CA VAL A 170 15.23 -14.10 13.39
C VAL A 170 15.48 -13.24 12.16
N TYR A 171 14.46 -12.58 11.65
CA TYR A 171 14.51 -11.85 10.36
C TYR A 171 14.78 -10.35 10.51
N GLY A 172 14.67 -9.78 11.71
CA GLY A 172 14.79 -8.36 11.95
C GLY A 172 13.55 -7.57 11.48
N GLU A 173 13.74 -6.27 11.32
CA GLU A 173 12.71 -5.36 10.82
C GLU A 173 13.21 -4.66 9.55
N TYR A 174 12.39 -4.63 8.52
CA TYR A 174 12.65 -3.81 7.36
C TYR A 174 12.39 -2.33 7.69
N LYS A 175 13.38 -1.50 7.43
CA LYS A 175 13.25 -0.02 7.50
C LYS A 175 13.36 0.53 6.09
N GLU A 176 12.29 1.18 5.65
CA GLU A 176 12.29 1.84 4.36
C GLU A 176 13.35 2.95 4.30
N LEU A 177 14.12 2.97 3.22
CA LEU A 177 15.04 4.06 2.94
C LEU A 177 14.22 5.28 2.50
N ILE A 178 14.19 6.32 3.33
CA ILE A 178 13.64 7.62 2.93
C ILE A 178 14.65 8.24 1.98
N VAL A 179 14.41 8.15 0.69
CA VAL A 179 15.16 8.87 -0.34
C VAL A 179 14.52 10.25 -0.47
N ILE A 180 15.18 11.27 0.09
CA ILE A 180 14.81 12.69 -0.05
C ILE A 180 15.53 13.26 -1.26
#